data_79ade46adc535149acb17a6babf76635
#
_entry.id   79ade46adc535149acb17a6babf76635
#
_cell.length_a   1.000
_cell.length_b   1.000
_cell.length_c   1.000
_cell.angle_alpha   90.00
_cell.angle_beta   90.00
_cell.angle_gamma   90.00
#
_symmetry.space_group_name_H-M   'P 1'
#
loop_
_entity.id
_entity.type
_entity.pdbx_description
1 polymer ?
#
loop_
_entity_poly.entity_id
_entity_poly.type
_entity_poly.pdbx_seq_one_letter_code
_entity_poly.pdbx_strand_id
1 'polypeptide(L)'
;EDDGGIGGMIKLMEIAVKAMSPGINDPGTAVDVVINLGQLLNKMLQFPSLTSNKLPDGDIVVITNNISAKDLMISIVQPIRLYSKNDVVILSILIKALTFAISGPHISEENKEVVHEELDALKFDLKKNVDNPIDKERVLKLFNELNIKKLQDFDLSNK
;
A
#
# COMPACT_ATOMS: atom_id res chain seq x y z
N GLU A 1 -24.90 4.51 0.29
CA GLU A 1 -23.83 5.29 0.95
C GLU A 1 -22.54 5.03 0.19
N ASP A 2 -21.98 6.08 -0.38
CA ASP A 2 -20.66 6.01 -1.01
C ASP A 2 -19.61 5.99 0.11
N ASP A 3 -18.99 4.83 0.32
CA ASP A 3 -17.96 4.62 1.35
C ASP A 3 -16.58 5.14 0.93
N GLY A 4 -16.51 6.03 -0.08
CA GLY A 4 -15.28 6.62 -0.59
C GLY A 4 -14.35 5.62 -1.29
N GLY A 5 -14.88 4.47 -1.71
CA GLY A 5 -14.12 3.44 -2.44
C GLY A 5 -13.41 2.40 -1.55
N ILE A 6 -13.45 2.53 -0.22
CA ILE A 6 -12.81 1.55 0.67
C ILE A 6 -13.48 0.18 0.60
N GLY A 7 -14.81 0.12 0.46
CA GLY A 7 -15.53 -1.14 0.33
C GLY A 7 -15.10 -1.94 -0.90
N GLY A 8 -14.86 -1.27 -2.02
CA GLY A 8 -14.29 -1.89 -3.21
C GLY A 8 -12.87 -2.43 -2.99
N MET A 9 -12.04 -1.69 -2.26
CA MET A 9 -10.67 -2.12 -1.91
C MET A 9 -10.68 -3.31 -0.94
N ILE A 10 -11.60 -3.33 0.04
CA ILE A 10 -11.78 -4.47 0.94
C ILE A 10 -12.15 -5.73 0.15
N LYS A 11 -13.06 -5.62 -0.81
CA LYS A 11 -13.41 -6.76 -1.68
C LYS A 11 -12.23 -7.26 -2.50
N LEU A 12 -11.40 -6.36 -3.03
CA LEU A 12 -10.18 -6.74 -3.74
C LEU A 12 -9.19 -7.44 -2.79
N MET A 13 -9.01 -6.93 -1.59
CA MET A 13 -8.18 -7.56 -0.57
C MET A 13 -8.67 -8.98 -0.25
N GLU A 14 -9.98 -9.16 -0.05
CA GLU A 14 -10.59 -10.48 0.18
C GLU A 14 -10.35 -11.45 -0.98
N ILE A 15 -10.43 -10.97 -2.23
CA ILE A 15 -10.12 -11.76 -3.43
C ILE A 15 -8.65 -12.20 -3.41
N ALA A 16 -7.71 -11.32 -3.10
CA ALA A 16 -6.30 -11.66 -3.00
C ALA A 16 -6.03 -12.71 -1.93
N VAL A 17 -6.59 -12.51 -0.72
CA VAL A 17 -6.45 -13.46 0.40
C VAL A 17 -7.03 -14.82 0.04
N LYS A 18 -8.20 -14.85 -0.59
CA LYS A 18 -8.84 -16.08 -1.05
C LYS A 18 -8.03 -16.79 -2.13
N ALA A 19 -7.48 -16.05 -3.09
CA ALA A 19 -6.63 -16.59 -4.15
C ALA A 19 -5.37 -17.27 -3.60
N MET A 20 -4.80 -16.74 -2.51
CA MET A 20 -3.64 -17.32 -1.82
C MET A 20 -3.97 -18.47 -0.89
N SER A 21 -5.25 -18.78 -0.65
CA SER A 21 -5.64 -19.86 0.24
C SER A 21 -5.22 -21.23 -0.33
N PRO A 22 -4.85 -22.20 0.52
CA PRO A 22 -4.39 -23.51 0.05
C PRO A 22 -5.39 -24.24 -0.85
N GLY A 23 -6.70 -23.99 -0.66
CA GLY A 23 -7.74 -24.65 -1.45
C GLY A 23 -7.91 -24.07 -2.86
N ILE A 24 -7.48 -22.83 -3.11
CA ILE A 24 -7.60 -22.16 -4.41
C ILE A 24 -6.24 -22.10 -5.10
N ASN A 25 -5.21 -21.63 -4.39
CA ASN A 25 -3.83 -21.53 -4.86
C ASN A 25 -3.72 -20.90 -6.26
N ASP A 26 -4.28 -19.69 -6.43
CA ASP A 26 -4.21 -18.90 -7.65
C ASP A 26 -3.32 -17.66 -7.45
N PRO A 27 -1.99 -17.82 -7.53
CA PRO A 27 -1.07 -16.71 -7.33
C PRO A 27 -1.18 -15.62 -8.40
N GLY A 28 -1.60 -15.96 -9.60
CA GLY A 28 -1.81 -15.00 -10.68
C GLY A 28 -2.86 -13.95 -10.33
N THR A 29 -4.03 -14.39 -9.90
CA THR A 29 -5.09 -13.50 -9.42
C THR A 29 -4.62 -12.67 -8.22
N ALA A 30 -3.90 -13.24 -7.27
CA ALA A 30 -3.39 -12.49 -6.13
C ALA A 30 -2.42 -11.38 -6.56
N VAL A 31 -1.50 -11.64 -7.48
CA VAL A 31 -0.57 -10.65 -8.03
C VAL A 31 -1.31 -9.51 -8.71
N ASP A 32 -2.26 -9.81 -9.61
CA ASP A 32 -3.03 -8.81 -10.33
C ASP A 32 -3.83 -7.90 -9.39
N VAL A 33 -4.43 -8.47 -8.37
CA VAL A 33 -5.18 -7.70 -7.35
C VAL A 33 -4.24 -6.78 -6.56
N VAL A 34 -3.08 -7.25 -6.14
CA VAL A 34 -2.11 -6.42 -5.40
C VAL A 34 -1.61 -5.25 -6.25
N ILE A 35 -1.36 -5.46 -7.54
CA ILE A 35 -0.99 -4.38 -8.46
C ILE A 35 -2.11 -3.33 -8.55
N ASN A 36 -3.34 -3.76 -8.73
CA ASN A 36 -4.50 -2.87 -8.77
C ASN A 36 -4.70 -2.10 -7.46
N LEU A 37 -4.52 -2.76 -6.32
CA LEU A 37 -4.58 -2.10 -5.01
C LEU A 37 -3.50 -1.03 -4.87
N GLY A 38 -2.28 -1.24 -5.35
CA GLY A 38 -1.22 -0.23 -5.35
C GLY A 38 -1.62 1.04 -6.11
N GLN A 39 -2.27 0.88 -7.26
CA GLN A 39 -2.77 2.01 -8.07
C GLN A 39 -3.91 2.76 -7.37
N LEU A 40 -4.84 2.04 -6.74
CA LEU A 40 -5.95 2.63 -6.00
C LEU A 40 -5.44 3.36 -4.75
N LEU A 41 -4.50 2.77 -4.00
CA LEU A 41 -3.86 3.40 -2.85
C LEU A 41 -3.16 4.71 -3.25
N ASN A 42 -2.44 4.73 -4.37
CA ASN A 42 -1.80 5.95 -4.87
C ASN A 42 -2.83 7.06 -5.09
N LYS A 43 -3.96 6.75 -5.72
CA LYS A 43 -5.04 7.74 -5.93
C LYS A 43 -5.61 8.24 -4.60
N MET A 44 -5.90 7.34 -3.67
CA MET A 44 -6.50 7.70 -2.38
C MET A 44 -5.55 8.52 -1.51
N LEU A 45 -4.25 8.23 -1.53
CA LEU A 45 -3.24 8.93 -0.75
C LEU A 45 -2.90 10.33 -1.30
N GLN A 46 -3.20 10.60 -2.58
CA GLN A 46 -2.99 11.92 -3.19
C GLN A 46 -4.07 12.93 -2.80
N PHE A 47 -5.28 12.49 -2.52
CA PHE A 47 -6.39 13.38 -2.25
C PHE A 47 -6.55 13.59 -0.74
N PRO A 48 -6.51 14.84 -0.25
CA PRO A 48 -6.89 15.10 1.12
C PRO A 48 -8.35 14.70 1.32
N SER A 49 -8.62 14.02 2.39
CA SER A 49 -9.94 13.53 2.77
C SER A 49 -10.90 14.64 3.24
N LEU A 50 -10.74 15.86 2.69
CA LEU A 50 -11.52 17.03 3.06
C LEU A 50 -12.49 17.39 1.93
N THR A 51 -13.77 17.18 2.16
CA THR A 51 -14.81 17.74 1.31
C THR A 51 -15.46 18.89 2.06
N SER A 52 -15.39 20.11 1.51
CA SER A 52 -16.10 21.27 2.04
C SER A 52 -17.45 21.41 1.34
N ASN A 53 -18.53 21.41 2.10
CA ASN A 53 -19.87 21.72 1.59
C ASN A 53 -20.32 23.06 2.16
N LYS A 54 -20.77 23.95 1.27
CA LYS A 54 -21.35 25.25 1.66
C LYS A 54 -22.84 25.03 1.95
N LEU A 55 -23.27 25.35 3.16
CA LEU A 55 -24.67 25.31 3.54
C LEU A 55 -25.45 26.50 2.96
N PRO A 56 -26.79 26.39 2.83
CA PRO A 56 -27.64 27.48 2.31
C PRO A 56 -27.56 28.78 3.09
N ASP A 57 -27.20 28.72 4.38
CA ASP A 57 -26.98 29.88 5.27
C ASP A 57 -25.62 30.56 5.11
N GLY A 58 -24.76 30.01 4.26
CA GLY A 58 -23.41 30.51 3.98
C GLY A 58 -22.33 29.91 4.85
N ASP A 59 -22.66 29.07 5.82
CA ASP A 59 -21.69 28.30 6.60
C ASP A 59 -21.00 27.23 5.80
N ILE A 60 -19.73 26.97 6.09
CA ILE A 60 -18.94 25.95 5.43
C ILE A 60 -18.83 24.77 6.39
N VAL A 61 -19.42 23.63 6.01
CA VAL A 61 -19.19 22.35 6.70
C VAL A 61 -18.07 21.61 5.99
N VAL A 62 -17.00 21.37 6.70
CA VAL A 62 -15.90 20.51 6.23
C VAL A 62 -16.21 19.09 6.64
N ILE A 63 -16.56 18.24 5.69
CA ILE A 63 -16.73 16.80 5.91
C ILE A 63 -15.38 16.15 5.65
N THR A 64 -14.76 15.64 6.70
CA THR A 64 -13.59 14.79 6.59
C THR A 64 -14.04 13.38 6.20
N ASN A 65 -13.60 12.89 5.06
CA ASN A 65 -13.71 11.47 4.75
C ASN A 65 -12.61 10.77 5.58
N ASN A 66 -13.00 10.13 6.68
CA ASN A 66 -12.10 9.71 7.76
C ASN A 66 -11.28 8.43 7.46
N ILE A 67 -10.96 8.15 6.20
CA ILE A 67 -10.08 7.04 5.86
C ILE A 67 -8.64 7.55 5.88
N SER A 68 -7.93 7.28 6.96
CA SER A 68 -6.52 7.62 7.07
C SER A 68 -5.64 6.62 6.30
N ALA A 69 -4.42 7.04 5.97
CA ALA A 69 -3.42 6.12 5.41
C ALA A 69 -3.20 4.91 6.34
N LYS A 70 -3.24 5.11 7.65
CA LYS A 70 -3.14 4.05 8.65
C LYS A 70 -4.29 3.05 8.55
N ASP A 71 -5.53 3.53 8.40
CA ASP A 71 -6.69 2.65 8.22
C ASP A 71 -6.57 1.82 6.94
N LEU A 72 -6.08 2.41 5.84
CA LEU A 72 -5.82 1.70 4.59
C LEU A 72 -4.75 0.61 4.77
N MET A 73 -3.66 0.89 5.47
CA MET A 73 -2.62 -0.11 5.74
C MET A 73 -3.16 -1.26 6.58
N ILE A 74 -3.90 -0.98 7.65
CA ILE A 74 -4.46 -2.00 8.55
C ILE A 74 -5.56 -2.82 7.85
N SER A 75 -6.45 -2.18 7.11
CA SER A 75 -7.62 -2.85 6.54
C SER A 75 -7.35 -3.57 5.22
N ILE A 76 -6.40 -3.08 4.43
CA ILE A 76 -6.15 -3.57 3.06
C ILE A 76 -4.81 -4.30 2.96
N VAL A 77 -3.72 -3.70 3.43
CA VAL A 77 -2.38 -4.23 3.19
C VAL A 77 -2.00 -5.30 4.21
N GLN A 78 -2.24 -5.05 5.48
CA GLN A 78 -1.87 -5.97 6.55
C GLN A 78 -2.47 -7.39 6.38
N PRO A 79 -3.76 -7.58 6.03
CA PRO A 79 -4.30 -8.92 5.79
C PRO A 79 -3.55 -9.67 4.69
N ILE A 80 -3.23 -9.00 3.57
CA ILE A 80 -2.47 -9.61 2.47
C ILE A 80 -1.06 -9.96 2.94
N ARG A 81 -0.39 -9.06 3.65
CA ARG A 81 0.95 -9.29 4.21
C ARG A 81 0.98 -10.50 5.15
N LEU A 82 0.02 -10.62 6.06
CA LEU A 82 -0.05 -11.73 7.00
C LEU A 82 -0.30 -13.07 6.34
N TYR A 83 -1.09 -13.11 5.26
CA TYR A 83 -1.32 -14.32 4.48
C TYR A 83 -0.12 -14.72 3.62
N SER A 84 0.70 -13.77 3.21
CA SER A 84 1.83 -13.97 2.29
C SER A 84 3.21 -13.85 2.94
N LYS A 85 3.29 -13.90 4.26
CA LYS A 85 4.52 -13.63 5.02
C LYS A 85 5.74 -14.47 4.64
N ASN A 86 5.55 -15.62 4.01
CA ASN A 86 6.60 -16.50 3.47
C ASN A 86 6.52 -16.66 1.94
N ASP A 87 5.63 -15.95 1.27
CA ASP A 87 5.50 -15.97 -0.18
C ASP A 87 6.32 -14.82 -0.82
N VAL A 88 7.50 -15.16 -1.33
CA VAL A 88 8.44 -14.16 -1.90
C VAL A 88 7.88 -13.43 -3.11
N VAL A 89 6.99 -14.05 -3.88
CA VAL A 89 6.38 -13.42 -5.05
C VAL A 89 5.42 -12.33 -4.62
N ILE A 90 4.50 -12.66 -3.72
CA ILE A 90 3.51 -11.68 -3.22
C ILE A 90 4.20 -10.58 -2.39
N LEU A 91 5.17 -10.94 -1.55
CA LEU A 91 5.96 -9.93 -0.80
C LEU A 91 6.65 -8.95 -1.75
N SER A 92 7.26 -9.42 -2.83
CA SER A 92 7.91 -8.57 -3.83
C SER A 92 6.93 -7.64 -4.52
N ILE A 93 5.75 -8.12 -4.88
CA ILE A 93 4.70 -7.32 -5.52
C ILE A 93 4.11 -6.30 -4.52
N LEU A 94 3.90 -6.66 -3.26
CA LEU A 94 3.47 -5.73 -2.22
C LEU A 94 4.47 -4.58 -2.03
N ILE A 95 5.77 -4.87 -1.99
CA ILE A 95 6.80 -3.84 -1.89
C ILE A 95 6.71 -2.86 -3.06
N LYS A 96 6.60 -3.37 -4.29
CA LYS A 96 6.46 -2.54 -5.50
C LYS A 96 5.16 -1.72 -5.48
N ALA A 97 4.04 -2.35 -5.08
CA ALA A 97 2.74 -1.70 -5.00
C ALA A 97 2.73 -0.56 -3.97
N LEU A 98 3.30 -0.76 -2.78
CA LEU A 98 3.40 0.28 -1.75
C LEU A 98 4.37 1.40 -2.13
N THR A 99 5.48 1.07 -2.76
CA THR A 99 6.40 2.07 -3.30
C THR A 99 5.73 2.92 -4.37
N PHE A 100 4.97 2.30 -5.26
CA PHE A 100 4.17 3.04 -6.24
C PHE A 100 3.08 3.89 -5.57
N ALA A 101 2.42 3.38 -4.54
CA ALA A 101 1.35 4.08 -3.83
C ALA A 101 1.79 5.44 -3.26
N ILE A 102 3.06 5.57 -2.87
CA ILE A 102 3.64 6.81 -2.36
C ILE A 102 4.49 7.57 -3.38
N SER A 103 4.48 7.17 -4.64
CA SER A 103 5.18 7.87 -5.71
C SER A 103 4.41 9.12 -6.15
N GLY A 104 5.15 10.14 -6.53
CA GLY A 104 4.57 11.38 -7.05
C GLY A 104 4.56 12.53 -6.03
N PRO A 105 4.34 13.77 -6.54
CA PRO A 105 4.56 14.99 -5.77
C PRO A 105 3.40 15.35 -4.81
N HIS A 106 2.26 14.67 -4.92
CA HIS A 106 1.04 15.03 -4.19
C HIS A 106 0.78 14.17 -2.95
N ILE A 107 1.69 13.28 -2.61
CA ILE A 107 1.59 12.47 -1.39
C ILE A 107 2.21 13.24 -0.22
N SER A 108 1.46 13.42 0.87
CA SER A 108 1.97 14.08 2.08
C SER A 108 3.09 13.27 2.75
N GLU A 109 4.00 13.94 3.43
CA GLU A 109 5.06 13.26 4.19
C GLU A 109 4.48 12.34 5.27
N GLU A 110 3.38 12.75 5.93
CA GLU A 110 2.67 11.92 6.91
C GLU A 110 2.20 10.59 6.28
N ASN A 111 1.57 10.65 5.10
CA ASN A 111 1.13 9.45 4.39
C ASN A 111 2.31 8.56 3.95
N LYS A 112 3.42 9.17 3.53
CA LYS A 112 4.64 8.43 3.19
C LYS A 112 5.21 7.70 4.40
N GLU A 113 5.26 8.35 5.57
CA GLU A 113 5.75 7.73 6.81
C GLU A 113 4.92 6.51 7.19
N VAL A 114 3.59 6.61 7.16
CA VAL A 114 2.68 5.48 7.45
C VAL A 114 2.93 4.30 6.51
N VAL A 115 3.10 4.54 5.21
CA VAL A 115 3.39 3.48 4.24
C VAL A 115 4.81 2.91 4.45
N HIS A 116 5.77 3.73 4.83
CA HIS A 116 7.12 3.24 5.19
C HIS A 116 7.11 2.33 6.41
N GLU A 117 6.29 2.60 7.41
CA GLU A 117 6.11 1.68 8.56
C GLU A 117 5.61 0.31 8.10
N GLU A 118 4.69 0.27 7.15
CA GLU A 118 4.20 -1.00 6.58
C GLU A 118 5.28 -1.71 5.74
N LEU A 119 6.10 -0.96 4.99
CA LEU A 119 7.26 -1.51 4.28
C LEU A 119 8.30 -2.09 5.25
N ASP A 120 8.51 -1.47 6.41
CA ASP A 120 9.38 -2.01 7.45
C ASP A 120 8.80 -3.30 8.06
N ALA A 121 7.48 -3.38 8.24
CA ALA A 121 6.81 -4.60 8.66
C ALA A 121 6.99 -5.73 7.64
N LEU A 122 6.86 -5.44 6.34
CA LEU A 122 7.16 -6.39 5.26
C LEU A 122 8.61 -6.89 5.31
N LYS A 123 9.56 -5.99 5.52
CA LYS A 123 10.98 -6.33 5.64
C LYS A 123 11.27 -7.21 6.84
N PHE A 124 10.59 -6.96 7.96
CA PHE A 124 10.68 -7.80 9.15
C PHE A 124 10.14 -9.21 8.87
N ASP A 125 8.95 -9.32 8.29
CA ASP A 125 8.33 -10.60 7.97
C ASP A 125 9.17 -11.41 6.98
N LEU A 126 9.73 -10.75 5.96
CA LEU A 126 10.66 -11.36 5.02
C LEU A 126 11.87 -11.97 5.72
N LYS A 127 12.52 -11.21 6.60
CA LYS A 127 13.70 -11.68 7.32
C LYS A 127 13.40 -12.86 8.24
N LYS A 128 12.21 -12.85 8.85
CA LYS A 128 11.78 -13.86 9.83
C LYS A 128 11.26 -15.14 9.20
N ASN A 129 10.51 -15.05 8.10
CA ASN A 129 9.69 -16.17 7.60
C ASN A 129 10.18 -16.77 6.28
N VAL A 130 11.06 -16.10 5.53
CA VAL A 130 11.64 -16.64 4.31
C VAL A 130 12.95 -17.35 4.64
N ASP A 131 12.96 -18.66 4.51
CA ASP A 131 14.10 -19.49 4.88
C ASP A 131 15.18 -19.55 3.79
N ASN A 132 14.78 -19.55 2.51
CA ASN A 132 15.73 -19.63 1.40
C ASN A 132 16.57 -18.36 1.34
N PRO A 133 17.90 -18.45 1.55
CA PRO A 133 18.77 -17.27 1.60
C PRO A 133 18.86 -16.52 0.27
N ILE A 134 18.74 -17.21 -0.86
CA ILE A 134 18.79 -16.62 -2.19
C ILE A 134 17.54 -15.78 -2.44
N ASP A 135 16.38 -16.32 -2.12
CA ASP A 135 15.12 -15.60 -2.27
C ASP A 135 15.04 -14.41 -1.31
N LYS A 136 15.48 -14.61 -0.07
CA LYS A 136 15.60 -13.52 0.92
C LYS A 136 16.48 -12.39 0.41
N GLU A 137 17.65 -12.69 -0.13
CA GLU A 137 18.59 -11.69 -0.66
C GLU A 137 17.99 -10.94 -1.85
N ARG A 138 17.33 -11.64 -2.79
CA ARG A 138 16.69 -11.02 -3.96
C ARG A 138 15.64 -9.99 -3.55
N VAL A 139 14.78 -10.31 -2.57
CA VAL A 139 13.76 -9.39 -2.10
C VAL A 139 14.36 -8.24 -1.27
N LEU A 140 15.37 -8.50 -0.45
CA LEU A 140 16.08 -7.44 0.29
C LEU A 140 16.79 -6.46 -0.64
N LYS A 141 17.34 -6.93 -1.76
CA LYS A 141 17.91 -6.07 -2.80
C LYS A 141 16.88 -5.11 -3.37
N LEU A 142 15.64 -5.54 -3.55
CA LEU A 142 14.54 -4.69 -4.02
C LEU A 142 14.30 -3.50 -3.08
N PHE A 143 14.33 -3.68 -1.76
CA PHE A 143 14.24 -2.57 -0.80
C PHE A 143 15.37 -1.55 -0.97
N ASN A 144 16.61 -2.03 -1.18
CA ASN A 144 17.76 -1.17 -1.35
C ASN A 144 17.67 -0.34 -2.64
N GLU A 145 17.24 -0.94 -3.74
CA GLU A 145 17.05 -0.25 -5.03
C GLU A 145 15.97 0.84 -4.93
N LEU A 146 14.89 0.59 -4.21
CA LEU A 146 13.82 1.55 -4.01
C LEU A 146 14.25 2.72 -3.10
N ASN A 147 15.06 2.45 -2.07
CA ASN A 147 15.62 3.49 -1.20
C ASN A 147 16.64 4.39 -1.93
N ILE A 148 17.44 3.85 -2.85
CA ILE A 148 18.38 4.62 -3.67
C ILE A 148 17.63 5.59 -4.59
N LYS A 149 16.53 5.16 -5.22
CA LYS A 149 15.67 6.06 -6.00
C LYS A 149 15.11 7.21 -5.18
N LYS A 150 14.70 6.95 -3.94
CA LYS A 150 14.23 7.99 -3.01
C LYS A 150 15.29 9.05 -2.71
N LEU A 151 16.55 8.66 -2.57
CA LEU A 151 17.68 9.57 -2.34
C LEU A 151 18.00 10.42 -3.58
N GLN A 152 17.88 9.84 -4.78
CA GLN A 152 18.13 10.56 -6.04
C GLN A 152 17.03 11.58 -6.34
N ASP A 153 15.77 11.26 -6.05
CA ASP A 153 14.65 12.20 -6.23
C ASP A 153 14.74 13.37 -5.24
N PHE A 154 15.34 13.16 -4.06
CA PHE A 154 15.56 14.20 -3.05
C PHE A 154 16.68 15.18 -3.45
N ASP A 155 17.73 14.69 -4.12
CA ASP A 155 18.89 15.50 -4.54
C ASP A 155 18.59 16.39 -5.75
N LEU A 156 17.61 16.02 -6.58
CA LEU A 156 17.22 16.79 -7.77
C LEU A 156 16.28 17.97 -7.44
N SER A 157 15.69 18.02 -6.24
CA SER A 157 14.80 19.11 -5.80
C SER A 157 15.54 20.29 -5.17
N ASN A 158 16.85 20.21 -5.00
CA ASN A 158 17.71 21.24 -4.39
C ASN A 158 18.68 21.91 -5.36
N LYS A 159 18.36 21.94 -6.66
CA LYS A 159 19.12 22.73 -7.65
C LYS A 159 18.26 23.76 -8.34
#